data_5b3e4ef62f93c32826ce4066d8b447c6
#
_entry.id   5b3e4ef62f93c32826ce4066d8b447c6
#
_cell.length_a   1.000
_cell.length_b   1.000
_cell.length_c   1.000
_cell.angle_alpha   90.00
_cell.angle_beta   90.00
_cell.angle_gamma   90.00
#
_symmetry.space_group_name_H-M   'P 1'
#
loop_
_entity.id
_entity.type
_entity.pdbx_description
1 polymer ?
#
loop_
_entity_poly.entity_id
_entity_poly.type
_entity_poly.pdbx_seq_one_letter_code
_entity_poly.pdbx_strand_id
1 'polypeptide(L)'
;MAFLTRIFDVFSRRSDALAKQQHTVPESTRSRILFWCGEVFSNSRASSGAGDYRADFWDQIHRFLQYRHGRAQVSQTRRNPLSSSQDAIQYLLECSGAQFLDFVEYIFRVDCFFHVALSEGQLVVELNELLRQDNLPYHVTDFVKESVQEVATEYPFADREMTVIKTVSYPTVIMRESEVLHAEAIAPALQLLKRHYFESANAEYLAVLEDYRKAEFGDSLTKCGSAFESVLKVVCHRNGWTFRETDTAQALVKILLAKTTLEPYFESMLMIVATLRNRLSTSHGAGVGERQVPRHLARCALNATASAILLVVDEVGEN
;
A
#
# COMPACT_ATOMS: atom_id res chain seq x y z
N MET A 1 -15.02 -5.76 6.13
CA MET A 1 -14.80 -6.22 4.74
C MET A 1 -15.31 -7.66 4.62
N ALA A 2 -16.06 -8.00 3.57
CA ALA A 2 -16.59 -9.35 3.41
C ALA A 2 -15.45 -10.37 3.24
N PHE A 3 -15.59 -11.58 3.81
CA PHE A 3 -14.59 -12.65 3.78
C PHE A 3 -14.03 -12.93 2.38
N LEU A 4 -14.88 -13.00 1.37
CA LEU A 4 -14.46 -13.25 -0.01
C LEU A 4 -13.61 -12.12 -0.59
N THR A 5 -13.90 -10.85 -0.28
CA THR A 5 -13.09 -9.71 -0.73
C THR A 5 -11.67 -9.80 -0.17
N ARG A 6 -11.52 -10.22 1.11
CA ARG A 6 -10.19 -10.41 1.73
C ARG A 6 -9.35 -11.48 1.04
N ILE A 7 -9.98 -12.54 0.49
CA ILE A 7 -9.28 -13.64 -0.20
C ILE A 7 -8.90 -13.28 -1.64
N PHE A 8 -9.73 -12.51 -2.32
CA PHE A 8 -9.58 -12.30 -3.76
C PHE A 8 -8.94 -10.95 -4.14
N ASP A 9 -8.84 -10.01 -3.21
CA ASP A 9 -8.07 -8.78 -3.42
C ASP A 9 -6.60 -9.02 -3.05
N VAL A 10 -5.85 -9.64 -3.94
CA VAL A 10 -4.45 -10.03 -3.76
C VAL A 10 -3.61 -9.69 -4.98
N PHE A 11 -2.28 -9.62 -4.80
CA PHE A 11 -1.30 -9.17 -5.79
C PHE A 11 -1.50 -9.75 -7.19
N SER A 12 -1.60 -11.08 -7.33
CA SER A 12 -1.70 -11.73 -8.64
C SER A 12 -2.96 -11.36 -9.42
N ARG A 13 -4.07 -11.08 -8.74
CA ARG A 13 -5.31 -10.66 -9.41
C ARG A 13 -5.32 -9.20 -9.81
N ARG A 14 -4.62 -8.36 -9.05
CA ARG A 14 -4.44 -6.95 -9.38
C ARG A 14 -3.39 -6.73 -10.48
N SER A 15 -2.53 -7.71 -10.71
CA SER A 15 -1.39 -7.63 -11.65
C SER A 15 -1.70 -8.09 -13.08
N ASP A 16 -2.94 -8.43 -13.42
CA ASP A 16 -3.29 -9.06 -14.71
C ASP A 16 -2.84 -8.24 -15.93
N ALA A 17 -2.80 -6.92 -15.85
CA ALA A 17 -2.30 -6.05 -16.90
C ALA A 17 -0.76 -6.07 -17.05
N LEU A 18 -0.03 -6.45 -15.98
CA LEU A 18 1.43 -6.64 -15.95
C LEU A 18 1.83 -8.11 -16.12
N ALA A 19 0.88 -9.01 -16.35
CA ALA A 19 1.05 -10.46 -16.40
C ALA A 19 2.05 -10.99 -17.45
N LYS A 20 2.63 -10.12 -18.27
CA LYS A 20 3.77 -10.44 -19.14
C LYS A 20 5.13 -10.33 -18.44
N GLN A 21 5.21 -9.71 -17.27
CA GLN A 21 6.41 -9.72 -16.45
C GLN A 21 6.40 -10.95 -15.56
N GLN A 22 7.40 -11.79 -15.74
CA GLN A 22 7.58 -12.98 -14.91
C GLN A 22 8.01 -12.53 -13.51
N HIS A 23 7.05 -12.50 -12.57
CA HIS A 23 7.34 -12.22 -11.16
C HIS A 23 8.18 -13.36 -10.60
N THR A 24 9.42 -13.07 -10.26
CA THR A 24 10.33 -14.07 -9.66
C THR A 24 10.58 -13.72 -8.21
N VAL A 25 10.40 -14.72 -7.35
CA VAL A 25 10.83 -14.69 -5.95
C VAL A 25 11.72 -15.91 -5.75
N PRO A 26 13.04 -15.72 -5.51
CA PRO A 26 13.99 -16.83 -5.34
C PRO A 26 13.59 -17.76 -4.18
N GLU A 27 13.95 -19.02 -4.28
CA GLU A 27 13.67 -20.02 -3.24
C GLU A 27 14.29 -19.62 -1.89
N SER A 28 15.48 -19.02 -1.93
CA SER A 28 16.16 -18.52 -0.73
C SER A 28 15.34 -17.46 0.00
N THR A 29 14.73 -16.53 -0.74
CA THR A 29 13.85 -15.50 -0.17
C THR A 29 12.57 -16.12 0.39
N ARG A 30 11.96 -17.05 -0.36
CA ARG A 30 10.76 -17.76 0.10
C ARG A 30 11.04 -18.47 1.42
N SER A 31 12.12 -19.24 1.49
CA SER A 31 12.53 -19.95 2.70
C SER A 31 12.75 -18.99 3.88
N ARG A 32 13.43 -17.86 3.68
CA ARG A 32 13.64 -16.86 4.74
C ARG A 32 12.33 -16.26 5.24
N ILE A 33 11.42 -15.91 4.35
CA ILE A 33 10.10 -15.37 4.74
C ILE A 33 9.28 -16.42 5.48
N LEU A 34 9.29 -17.70 5.04
CA LEU A 34 8.59 -18.79 5.72
C LEU A 34 9.17 -19.06 7.11
N PHE A 35 10.51 -19.05 7.27
CA PHE A 35 11.16 -19.15 8.59
C PHE A 35 10.81 -17.96 9.47
N TRP A 36 10.88 -16.73 8.94
CA TRP A 36 10.49 -15.53 9.66
C TRP A 36 9.04 -15.61 10.15
N CYS A 37 8.09 -16.04 9.33
CA CYS A 37 6.72 -16.28 9.78
C CYS A 37 6.68 -17.31 10.93
N GLY A 38 7.45 -18.40 10.84
CA GLY A 38 7.53 -19.41 11.90
C GLY A 38 8.00 -18.84 13.24
N GLU A 39 8.97 -17.93 13.23
CA GLU A 39 9.49 -17.28 14.43
C GLU A 39 8.52 -16.21 14.97
N VAL A 40 8.02 -15.34 14.10
CA VAL A 40 7.11 -14.24 14.47
C VAL A 40 5.85 -14.78 15.15
N PHE A 41 5.23 -15.81 14.60
CA PHE A 41 3.99 -16.37 15.13
C PHE A 41 4.21 -17.42 16.26
N SER A 42 5.46 -17.82 16.55
CA SER A 42 5.77 -18.60 17.75
C SER A 42 5.99 -17.73 18.99
N ASN A 43 6.40 -16.48 18.84
CA ASN A 43 6.69 -15.56 19.94
C ASN A 43 5.46 -14.70 20.25
N SER A 44 4.51 -15.24 21.02
CA SER A 44 3.31 -14.48 21.44
C SER A 44 3.56 -13.61 22.66
N ARG A 45 2.85 -12.45 22.73
CA ARG A 45 2.79 -11.59 23.94
C ARG A 45 1.86 -12.20 24.99
N ALA A 46 1.97 -13.44 25.35
CA ALA A 46 1.08 -13.99 26.35
C ALA A 46 1.57 -13.69 27.77
N SER A 47 0.93 -12.74 28.43
CA SER A 47 1.03 -12.53 29.87
C SER A 47 0.19 -13.50 30.70
N SER A 48 -0.58 -14.40 30.06
CA SER A 48 -1.37 -15.43 30.76
C SER A 48 -1.86 -16.51 29.82
N GLY A 49 -1.09 -17.59 29.68
CA GLY A 49 -1.49 -18.78 28.91
C GLY A 49 -1.10 -18.72 27.43
N ALA A 50 0.18 -18.95 27.17
CA ALA A 50 0.73 -18.94 25.82
C ALA A 50 0.14 -20.05 24.94
N GLY A 51 -0.71 -19.69 23.97
CA GLY A 51 -0.99 -20.52 22.81
C GLY A 51 0.15 -20.39 21.79
N ASP A 52 0.59 -21.49 21.22
CA ASP A 52 1.44 -21.48 20.03
C ASP A 52 0.57 -21.08 18.82
N TYR A 53 0.60 -19.78 18.46
CA TYR A 53 -0.17 -19.25 17.32
C TYR A 53 0.39 -19.68 15.96
N ARG A 54 1.53 -20.40 15.94
CA ARG A 54 2.12 -20.92 14.70
C ARG A 54 1.17 -21.89 13.99
N ALA A 55 0.53 -22.77 14.74
CA ALA A 55 -0.44 -23.71 14.18
C ALA A 55 -1.65 -22.96 13.60
N ASP A 56 -2.22 -22.02 14.35
CA ASP A 56 -3.35 -21.20 13.91
C ASP A 56 -3.02 -20.36 12.67
N PHE A 57 -1.81 -19.80 12.62
CA PHE A 57 -1.32 -19.06 11.44
C PHE A 57 -1.31 -19.97 10.20
N TRP A 58 -0.66 -21.13 10.29
CA TRP A 58 -0.56 -22.03 9.14
C TRP A 58 -1.91 -22.63 8.73
N ASP A 59 -2.82 -22.86 9.66
CA ASP A 59 -4.17 -23.31 9.36
C ASP A 59 -4.98 -22.22 8.62
N GLN A 60 -4.81 -20.95 8.98
CA GLN A 60 -5.45 -19.84 8.27
C GLN A 60 -4.85 -19.66 6.88
N ILE A 61 -3.52 -19.73 6.74
CA ILE A 61 -2.83 -19.68 5.43
C ILE A 61 -3.29 -20.85 4.55
N HIS A 62 -3.32 -22.07 5.08
CA HIS A 62 -3.76 -23.26 4.32
C HIS A 62 -5.20 -23.09 3.82
N ARG A 63 -6.13 -22.66 4.68
CA ARG A 63 -7.52 -22.34 4.28
C ARG A 63 -7.57 -21.28 3.21
N PHE A 64 -6.80 -20.20 3.32
CA PHE A 64 -6.71 -19.18 2.28
C PHE A 64 -6.31 -19.79 0.93
N LEU A 65 -5.25 -20.62 0.90
CA LEU A 65 -4.78 -21.27 -0.31
C LEU A 65 -5.82 -22.26 -0.88
N GLN A 66 -6.50 -23.03 -0.02
CA GLN A 66 -7.59 -23.92 -0.43
C GLN A 66 -8.73 -23.15 -1.13
N TYR A 67 -9.20 -22.08 -0.51
CA TYR A 67 -10.23 -21.21 -1.11
C TYR A 67 -9.75 -20.58 -2.42
N ARG A 68 -8.52 -20.14 -2.45
CA ARG A 68 -7.91 -19.47 -3.59
C ARG A 68 -7.85 -20.38 -4.81
N HIS A 69 -7.49 -21.64 -4.60
CA HIS A 69 -7.26 -22.62 -5.67
C HIS A 69 -8.40 -23.61 -5.87
N GLY A 70 -9.40 -23.63 -4.99
CA GLY A 70 -10.51 -24.56 -5.05
C GLY A 70 -10.07 -26.02 -4.86
N ARG A 71 -9.06 -26.26 -4.03
CA ARG A 71 -8.46 -27.59 -3.81
C ARG A 71 -8.34 -27.88 -2.32
N ALA A 72 -8.61 -29.13 -1.92
CA ALA A 72 -8.44 -29.57 -0.52
C ALA A 72 -6.97 -29.69 -0.14
N GLN A 73 -6.12 -30.20 -1.05
CA GLN A 73 -4.66 -30.20 -0.96
C GLN A 73 -4.11 -29.21 -1.98
N VAL A 74 -3.23 -28.32 -1.57
CA VAL A 74 -2.73 -27.25 -2.42
C VAL A 74 -1.40 -27.56 -3.08
N SER A 75 -0.51 -28.34 -2.42
CA SER A 75 0.76 -28.80 -3.00
C SER A 75 0.55 -29.91 -4.02
N GLN A 76 1.52 -30.09 -4.92
CA GLN A 76 1.49 -31.18 -5.91
C GLN A 76 2.04 -32.50 -5.37
N THR A 77 2.54 -32.50 -4.15
CA THR A 77 3.18 -33.68 -3.54
C THR A 77 2.15 -34.76 -3.22
N ARG A 78 2.27 -35.91 -3.84
CA ARG A 78 1.37 -37.08 -3.65
C ARG A 78 1.74 -37.97 -2.45
N ARG A 79 2.59 -37.52 -1.54
CA ARG A 79 2.94 -38.26 -0.34
C ARG A 79 1.87 -38.11 0.72
N ASN A 80 1.74 -39.06 1.64
CA ASN A 80 0.81 -39.19 2.78
C ASN A 80 0.16 -37.85 3.23
N PRO A 81 -1.05 -37.86 3.79
CA PRO A 81 -1.72 -36.62 4.15
C PRO A 81 -0.78 -35.73 4.96
N LEU A 82 -0.37 -34.62 4.33
CA LEU A 82 0.45 -33.61 4.95
C LEU A 82 -0.39 -32.83 5.99
N SER A 83 0.24 -32.38 7.06
CA SER A 83 -0.43 -31.40 7.93
C SER A 83 -0.72 -30.10 7.14
N SER A 84 -1.67 -29.28 7.61
CA SER A 84 -1.99 -27.98 7.00
C SER A 84 -0.74 -27.13 6.76
N SER A 85 0.16 -27.09 7.75
CA SER A 85 1.41 -26.34 7.63
C SER A 85 2.36 -26.92 6.57
N GLN A 86 2.51 -28.24 6.53
CA GLN A 86 3.39 -28.90 5.54
C GLN A 86 2.87 -28.69 4.12
N ASP A 87 1.57 -28.84 3.89
CA ASP A 87 0.95 -28.65 2.58
C ASP A 87 1.07 -27.18 2.11
N ALA A 88 0.82 -26.23 3.00
CA ALA A 88 0.95 -24.80 2.71
C ALA A 88 2.41 -24.42 2.39
N ILE A 89 3.37 -24.82 3.22
CA ILE A 89 4.79 -24.50 3.04
C ILE A 89 5.31 -25.11 1.73
N GLN A 90 4.99 -26.39 1.47
CA GLN A 90 5.40 -27.05 0.23
C GLN A 90 4.85 -26.31 -1.01
N TYR A 91 3.56 -25.96 -0.98
CA TYR A 91 2.97 -25.15 -2.05
C TYR A 91 3.68 -23.82 -2.25
N LEU A 92 3.97 -23.09 -1.17
CA LEU A 92 4.59 -21.77 -1.24
C LEU A 92 6.03 -21.81 -1.76
N LEU A 93 6.75 -22.90 -1.55
CA LEU A 93 8.07 -23.10 -2.15
C LEU A 93 8.00 -23.33 -3.67
N GLU A 94 6.93 -23.97 -4.17
CA GLU A 94 6.78 -24.41 -5.56
C GLU A 94 5.95 -23.45 -6.43
N CYS A 95 5.08 -22.63 -5.83
CA CYS A 95 4.15 -21.75 -6.56
C CYS A 95 4.86 -20.66 -7.37
N SER A 96 4.13 -19.99 -8.27
CA SER A 96 4.67 -18.84 -9.01
C SER A 96 5.02 -17.67 -8.07
N GLY A 97 5.94 -16.79 -8.50
CA GLY A 97 6.30 -15.63 -7.70
C GLY A 97 5.11 -14.73 -7.38
N ALA A 98 4.18 -14.54 -8.32
CA ALA A 98 2.94 -13.79 -8.09
C ALA A 98 2.07 -14.42 -6.99
N GLN A 99 1.93 -15.75 -7.00
CA GLN A 99 1.19 -16.47 -5.94
C GLN A 99 1.88 -16.41 -4.59
N PHE A 100 3.21 -16.38 -4.56
CA PHE A 100 3.96 -16.18 -3.33
C PHE A 100 3.74 -14.75 -2.78
N LEU A 101 3.68 -13.75 -3.64
CA LEU A 101 3.35 -12.38 -3.24
C LEU A 101 1.90 -12.23 -2.74
N ASP A 102 0.95 -13.03 -3.25
CA ASP A 102 -0.40 -13.14 -2.66
C ASP A 102 -0.34 -13.60 -1.19
N PHE A 103 0.51 -14.57 -0.88
CA PHE A 103 0.74 -15.02 0.49
C PHE A 103 1.35 -13.90 1.35
N VAL A 104 2.36 -13.18 0.82
CA VAL A 104 2.99 -12.04 1.53
C VAL A 104 1.96 -11.00 1.94
N GLU A 105 1.00 -10.66 1.09
CA GLU A 105 -0.10 -9.76 1.46
C GLU A 105 -1.06 -10.37 2.47
N TYR A 106 -1.29 -11.67 2.40
CA TYR A 106 -2.25 -12.33 3.29
C TYR A 106 -1.74 -12.50 4.72
N ILE A 107 -0.42 -12.50 4.95
CA ILE A 107 0.18 -12.52 6.30
C ILE A 107 -0.45 -11.48 7.23
N PHE A 108 -0.75 -10.30 6.72
CA PHE A 108 -1.31 -9.19 7.51
C PHE A 108 -2.83 -9.28 7.73
N ARG A 109 -3.49 -10.29 7.17
CA ARG A 109 -4.95 -10.46 7.20
C ARG A 109 -5.40 -11.64 8.07
N VAL A 110 -4.46 -12.39 8.65
CA VAL A 110 -4.77 -13.51 9.53
C VAL A 110 -5.23 -13.00 10.90
N ASP A 111 -6.20 -13.70 11.51
CA ASP A 111 -6.79 -13.24 12.77
C ASP A 111 -5.78 -13.31 13.93
N CYS A 112 -4.83 -14.27 13.90
CA CYS A 112 -3.77 -14.39 14.91
C CYS A 112 -2.71 -13.29 14.84
N PHE A 113 -2.75 -12.41 13.84
CA PHE A 113 -1.81 -11.31 13.67
C PHE A 113 -1.74 -10.37 14.90
N PHE A 114 -2.86 -10.15 15.57
CA PHE A 114 -2.93 -9.28 16.76
C PHE A 114 -2.25 -9.85 18.01
N HIS A 115 -1.84 -11.11 18.00
CA HIS A 115 -1.20 -11.78 19.12
C HIS A 115 0.32 -11.82 19.03
N VAL A 116 0.92 -11.34 17.96
CA VAL A 116 2.37 -11.31 17.80
C VAL A 116 3.04 -10.25 18.68
N ALA A 117 4.30 -10.52 19.06
CA ALA A 117 5.07 -9.62 19.93
C ALA A 117 5.46 -8.31 19.24
N LEU A 118 5.66 -8.33 17.93
CA LEU A 118 6.03 -7.17 17.13
C LEU A 118 4.82 -6.30 16.82
N SER A 119 5.03 -5.00 16.71
CA SER A 119 4.00 -4.09 16.20
C SER A 119 3.79 -4.30 14.69
N GLU A 120 2.60 -3.92 14.20
CA GLU A 120 2.25 -4.00 12.78
C GLU A 120 3.30 -3.32 11.88
N GLY A 121 3.75 -2.13 12.26
CA GLY A 121 4.78 -1.41 11.50
C GLY A 121 6.14 -2.10 11.52
N GLN A 122 6.53 -2.73 12.64
CA GLN A 122 7.78 -3.52 12.71
C GLN A 122 7.73 -4.72 11.76
N LEU A 123 6.60 -5.42 11.68
CA LEU A 123 6.43 -6.56 10.77
C LEU A 123 6.56 -6.14 9.30
N VAL A 124 5.99 -5.01 8.92
CA VAL A 124 6.14 -4.45 7.57
C VAL A 124 7.60 -4.09 7.28
N VAL A 125 8.29 -3.45 8.24
CA VAL A 125 9.71 -3.08 8.10
C VAL A 125 10.58 -4.32 7.93
N GLU A 126 10.43 -5.35 8.77
CA GLU A 126 11.23 -6.58 8.70
C GLU A 126 11.01 -7.31 7.37
N LEU A 127 9.76 -7.41 6.92
CA LEU A 127 9.44 -8.07 5.65
C LEU A 127 10.01 -7.32 4.45
N ASN A 128 9.96 -5.98 4.47
CA ASN A 128 10.60 -5.16 3.44
C ASN A 128 12.11 -5.32 3.45
N GLU A 129 12.73 -5.47 4.62
CA GLU A 129 14.16 -5.73 4.72
C GLU A 129 14.54 -7.09 4.11
N LEU A 130 13.76 -8.15 4.35
CA LEU A 130 13.96 -9.45 3.70
C LEU A 130 13.87 -9.37 2.17
N LEU A 131 12.91 -8.60 1.65
CA LEU A 131 12.78 -8.39 0.21
C LEU A 131 13.94 -7.56 -0.37
N ARG A 132 14.44 -6.58 0.40
CA ARG A 132 15.55 -5.71 0.01
C ARG A 132 16.89 -6.44 -0.03
N GLN A 133 17.15 -7.33 0.92
CA GLN A 133 18.42 -8.09 0.99
C GLN A 133 18.68 -8.93 -0.27
N ASP A 134 17.62 -9.37 -0.93
CA ASP A 134 17.71 -10.13 -2.18
C ASP A 134 17.52 -9.25 -3.44
N ASN A 135 17.57 -7.91 -3.29
CA ASN A 135 17.36 -6.93 -4.36
C ASN A 135 16.08 -7.17 -5.16
N LEU A 136 15.01 -7.58 -4.48
CA LEU A 136 13.73 -7.81 -5.15
C LEU A 136 13.03 -6.47 -5.42
N PRO A 137 12.40 -6.33 -6.60
CA PRO A 137 11.72 -5.10 -6.97
C PRO A 137 10.34 -4.96 -6.31
N TYR A 138 10.18 -5.44 -5.09
CA TYR A 138 8.92 -5.41 -4.37
C TYR A 138 9.03 -4.60 -3.08
N HIS A 139 7.93 -3.98 -2.70
CA HIS A 139 7.77 -3.27 -1.44
C HIS A 139 6.37 -3.52 -0.88
N VAL A 140 6.30 -3.81 0.40
CA VAL A 140 5.04 -3.97 1.14
C VAL A 140 4.68 -2.62 1.76
N THR A 141 3.49 -2.10 1.43
CA THR A 141 2.99 -0.84 1.99
C THR A 141 2.58 -1.02 3.45
N ASP A 142 2.34 0.08 4.14
CA ASP A 142 1.81 0.04 5.50
C ASP A 142 0.28 -0.09 5.56
N PHE A 143 -0.23 -0.34 6.77
CA PHE A 143 -1.65 -0.25 7.08
C PHE A 143 -2.14 1.19 6.93
N VAL A 144 -3.32 1.36 6.30
CA VAL A 144 -4.07 2.61 6.37
C VAL A 144 -5.13 2.47 7.45
N LYS A 145 -5.12 3.38 8.42
CA LYS A 145 -6.01 3.36 9.59
C LYS A 145 -6.78 4.66 9.68
N GLU A 146 -8.02 4.55 10.12
CA GLU A 146 -8.93 5.68 10.33
C GLU A 146 -9.47 5.67 11.76
N SER A 147 -9.58 6.84 12.36
CA SER A 147 -10.23 7.01 13.65
C SER A 147 -11.72 7.23 13.45
N VAL A 148 -12.53 6.29 13.92
CA VAL A 148 -13.99 6.34 13.82
C VAL A 148 -14.59 6.49 15.21
N GLN A 149 -15.57 7.39 15.37
CA GLN A 149 -16.37 7.48 16.58
C GLN A 149 -17.42 6.36 16.57
N GLU A 150 -17.39 5.48 17.54
CA GLU A 150 -18.40 4.44 17.74
C GLU A 150 -19.08 4.61 19.08
N VAL A 151 -20.38 4.35 19.11
CA VAL A 151 -21.15 4.30 20.35
C VAL A 151 -21.12 2.86 20.85
N ALA A 152 -20.40 2.61 21.95
CA ALA A 152 -20.44 1.32 22.63
C ALA A 152 -21.63 1.29 23.59
N THR A 153 -22.59 0.39 23.30
CA THR A 153 -23.73 0.12 24.19
C THR A 153 -23.31 -1.00 25.15
N GLU A 154 -22.87 -0.65 26.33
CA GLU A 154 -22.48 -1.59 27.39
C GLU A 154 -23.61 -1.71 28.41
N TYR A 155 -24.42 -2.78 28.29
CA TYR A 155 -25.47 -3.04 29.29
C TYR A 155 -24.86 -3.43 30.63
N PRO A 156 -25.20 -2.79 31.81
CA PRO A 156 -26.33 -1.86 32.02
C PRO A 156 -25.97 -0.35 32.03
N PHE A 157 -24.85 0.05 31.43
CA PHE A 157 -24.36 1.42 31.43
C PHE A 157 -24.81 2.21 30.20
N ALA A 158 -24.80 3.55 30.33
CA ALA A 158 -25.18 4.46 29.27
C ALA A 158 -24.24 4.33 28.06
N ASP A 159 -24.77 4.61 26.85
CA ASP A 159 -24.00 4.70 25.63
C ASP A 159 -22.79 5.62 25.81
N ARG A 160 -21.60 5.10 25.48
CA ARG A 160 -20.36 5.84 25.58
C ARG A 160 -19.74 5.97 24.19
N GLU A 161 -19.50 7.20 23.80
CA GLU A 161 -18.71 7.46 22.58
C GLU A 161 -17.27 7.05 22.81
N MET A 162 -16.75 6.22 21.93
CA MET A 162 -15.37 5.76 21.91
C MET A 162 -14.76 6.05 20.56
N THR A 163 -13.52 6.54 20.56
CA THR A 163 -12.72 6.62 19.32
C THR A 163 -12.08 5.26 19.06
N VAL A 164 -12.47 4.59 17.99
CA VAL A 164 -11.92 3.30 17.60
C VAL A 164 -11.07 3.49 16.35
N ILE A 165 -9.86 2.93 16.36
CA ILE A 165 -8.98 2.92 15.19
C ILE A 165 -9.34 1.69 14.34
N LYS A 166 -9.83 1.94 13.12
CA LYS A 166 -10.16 0.87 12.16
C LYS A 166 -9.13 0.80 11.05
N THR A 167 -8.74 -0.41 10.67
CA THR A 167 -7.93 -0.64 9.47
C THR A 167 -8.80 -0.49 8.23
N VAL A 168 -8.53 0.52 7.42
CA VAL A 168 -9.20 0.81 6.15
C VAL A 168 -8.58 -0.01 5.02
N SER A 169 -7.23 -0.08 4.99
CA SER A 169 -6.49 -0.87 4.02
C SER A 169 -5.37 -1.67 4.69
N TYR A 170 -5.24 -2.92 4.27
CA TYR A 170 -4.14 -3.80 4.68
C TYR A 170 -2.91 -3.56 3.80
N PRO A 171 -1.70 -3.92 4.28
CA PRO A 171 -0.49 -3.89 3.49
C PRO A 171 -0.66 -4.60 2.15
N THR A 172 -0.17 -3.99 1.09
CA THR A 172 -0.18 -4.52 -0.27
C THR A 172 1.22 -4.50 -0.85
N VAL A 173 1.51 -5.46 -1.73
CA VAL A 173 2.79 -5.51 -2.43
C VAL A 173 2.73 -4.60 -3.66
N ILE A 174 3.69 -3.72 -3.79
CA ILE A 174 3.90 -2.86 -4.97
C ILE A 174 5.27 -3.14 -5.59
N MET A 175 5.43 -2.88 -6.89
CA MET A 175 6.73 -2.97 -7.55
C MET A 175 7.52 -1.69 -7.36
N ARG A 176 8.80 -1.84 -6.97
CA ARG A 176 9.79 -0.76 -7.03
C ARG A 176 10.45 -0.77 -8.39
N GLU A 177 10.35 0.30 -9.15
CA GLU A 177 11.03 0.39 -10.46
C GLU A 177 12.48 0.87 -10.36
N SER A 178 12.79 1.61 -9.30
CA SER A 178 14.14 2.05 -8.97
C SER A 178 14.26 2.07 -7.45
N GLU A 179 15.24 1.36 -6.92
CA GLU A 179 15.49 1.31 -5.47
C GLU A 179 15.83 2.70 -4.92
N VAL A 180 16.62 3.48 -5.64
CA VAL A 180 17.00 4.83 -5.25
C VAL A 180 15.79 5.76 -5.23
N LEU A 181 15.01 5.82 -6.32
CA LEU A 181 13.81 6.68 -6.39
C LEU A 181 12.76 6.27 -5.37
N HIS A 182 12.61 4.97 -5.12
CA HIS A 182 11.67 4.49 -4.09
C HIS A 182 12.13 4.92 -2.70
N ALA A 183 13.41 4.74 -2.37
CA ALA A 183 13.97 5.08 -1.07
C ALA A 183 14.00 6.60 -0.82
N GLU A 184 14.31 7.40 -1.83
CA GLU A 184 14.54 8.84 -1.69
C GLU A 184 13.32 9.71 -1.97
N ALA A 185 12.28 9.16 -2.59
CA ALA A 185 11.06 9.92 -2.91
C ALA A 185 9.77 9.21 -2.49
N ILE A 186 9.51 8.00 -3.00
CA ILE A 186 8.20 7.36 -2.82
C ILE A 186 7.99 6.94 -1.36
N ALA A 187 8.96 6.25 -0.74
CA ALA A 187 8.84 5.79 0.64
C ALA A 187 8.76 6.95 1.65
N PRO A 188 9.58 8.02 1.56
CA PRO A 188 9.44 9.20 2.40
C PRO A 188 8.09 9.90 2.22
N ALA A 189 7.59 10.06 0.96
CA ALA A 189 6.28 10.65 0.72
C ALA A 189 5.15 9.83 1.35
N LEU A 190 5.19 8.49 1.24
CA LEU A 190 4.24 7.60 1.90
C LEU A 190 4.31 7.71 3.42
N GLN A 191 5.51 7.80 4.01
CA GLN A 191 5.68 8.01 5.45
C GLN A 191 5.07 9.33 5.90
N LEU A 192 5.29 10.40 5.16
CA LEU A 192 4.75 11.72 5.44
C LEU A 192 3.22 11.72 5.36
N LEU A 193 2.66 11.10 4.33
CA LEU A 193 1.22 11.03 4.10
C LEU A 193 0.47 10.16 5.12
N LYS A 194 1.14 9.35 5.96
CA LYS A 194 0.52 8.61 7.07
C LYS A 194 0.02 9.50 8.20
N ARG A 195 0.44 10.76 8.26
CA ARG A 195 -0.05 11.70 9.26
C ARG A 195 -1.56 11.88 9.11
N HIS A 196 -2.28 11.85 10.21
CA HIS A 196 -3.76 11.82 10.25
C HIS A 196 -4.44 12.90 9.40
N TYR A 197 -3.82 14.06 9.22
CA TYR A 197 -4.38 15.15 8.44
C TYR A 197 -4.17 15.01 6.92
N PHE A 198 -3.36 14.04 6.46
CA PHE A 198 -3.16 13.73 5.04
C PHE A 198 -3.94 12.48 4.57
N GLU A 199 -4.91 11.99 5.33
CA GLU A 199 -5.59 10.73 5.06
C GLU A 199 -6.13 10.63 3.61
N SER A 200 -6.87 11.65 3.14
CA SER A 200 -7.38 11.68 1.76
C SER A 200 -6.25 11.66 0.73
N ALA A 201 -5.21 12.47 0.93
CA ALA A 201 -4.06 12.52 0.02
C ALA A 201 -3.28 11.20 0.01
N ASN A 202 -3.18 10.52 1.17
CA ASN A 202 -2.57 9.20 1.29
C ASN A 202 -3.36 8.15 0.50
N ALA A 203 -4.69 8.11 0.67
CA ALA A 203 -5.55 7.19 -0.06
C ALA A 203 -5.44 7.40 -1.58
N GLU A 204 -5.43 8.65 -2.03
CA GLU A 204 -5.26 8.99 -3.44
C GLU A 204 -3.89 8.58 -3.96
N TYR A 205 -2.80 8.81 -3.22
CA TYR A 205 -1.46 8.45 -3.65
C TYR A 205 -1.22 6.93 -3.65
N LEU A 206 -1.79 6.19 -2.71
CA LEU A 206 -1.81 4.72 -2.74
C LEU A 206 -2.57 4.21 -3.97
N ALA A 207 -3.68 4.87 -4.35
CA ALA A 207 -4.40 4.51 -5.56
C ALA A 207 -3.61 4.83 -6.84
N VAL A 208 -2.73 5.86 -6.86
CA VAL A 208 -1.77 6.10 -7.96
C VAL A 208 -0.88 4.88 -8.17
N LEU A 209 -0.29 4.36 -7.10
CA LEU A 209 0.61 3.20 -7.14
C LEU A 209 -0.12 1.94 -7.60
N GLU A 210 -1.37 1.77 -7.17
CA GLU A 210 -2.20 0.64 -7.54
C GLU A 210 -2.57 0.66 -9.03
N ASP A 211 -3.03 1.81 -9.56
CA ASP A 211 -3.36 1.95 -10.98
C ASP A 211 -2.10 1.80 -11.86
N TYR A 212 -0.98 2.39 -11.43
CA TYR A 212 0.29 2.21 -12.12
C TYR A 212 0.68 0.73 -12.21
N ARG A 213 0.51 -0.01 -11.12
CA ARG A 213 0.77 -1.45 -11.05
C ARG A 213 -0.16 -2.25 -11.97
N LYS A 214 -1.43 -1.85 -12.10
CA LYS A 214 -2.40 -2.46 -13.03
C LYS A 214 -2.17 -2.08 -14.50
N ALA A 215 -1.18 -1.24 -14.79
CA ALA A 215 -0.97 -0.61 -16.09
C ALA A 215 -2.12 0.33 -16.55
N GLU A 216 -2.95 0.77 -15.60
CA GLU A 216 -3.99 1.80 -15.79
C GLU A 216 -3.34 3.20 -15.73
N PHE A 217 -2.40 3.46 -16.68
CA PHE A 217 -1.51 4.62 -16.61
C PHE A 217 -2.25 5.95 -16.71
N GLY A 218 -3.39 6.01 -17.40
CA GLY A 218 -4.24 7.20 -17.49
C GLY A 218 -4.88 7.56 -16.16
N ASP A 219 -5.38 6.56 -15.44
CA ASP A 219 -6.01 6.72 -14.13
C ASP A 219 -4.96 7.05 -13.07
N SER A 220 -3.81 6.36 -13.09
CA SER A 220 -2.65 6.67 -12.26
C SER A 220 -2.23 8.14 -12.42
N LEU A 221 -2.13 8.64 -13.65
CA LEU A 221 -1.79 10.03 -13.94
C LEU A 221 -2.83 11.02 -13.40
N THR A 222 -4.11 10.69 -13.54
CA THR A 222 -5.22 11.51 -13.03
C THR A 222 -5.16 11.61 -11.50
N LYS A 223 -4.96 10.49 -10.82
CA LYS A 223 -4.83 10.42 -9.36
C LYS A 223 -3.57 11.09 -8.82
N CYS A 224 -2.46 11.11 -9.58
CA CYS A 224 -1.29 11.92 -9.24
C CYS A 224 -1.68 13.39 -9.03
N GLY A 225 -2.47 13.95 -9.94
CA GLY A 225 -2.94 15.33 -9.83
C GLY A 225 -3.84 15.54 -8.62
N SER A 226 -4.75 14.60 -8.34
CA SER A 226 -5.65 14.67 -7.18
C SER A 226 -4.88 14.62 -5.86
N ALA A 227 -3.97 13.65 -5.72
CA ALA A 227 -3.16 13.50 -4.51
C ALA A 227 -2.33 14.75 -4.21
N PHE A 228 -1.70 15.35 -5.23
CA PHE A 228 -0.94 16.58 -5.06
C PHE A 228 -1.82 17.77 -4.69
N GLU A 229 -2.99 17.91 -5.33
CA GLU A 229 -3.96 18.95 -4.99
C GLU A 229 -4.48 18.83 -3.56
N SER A 230 -4.77 17.60 -3.11
CA SER A 230 -5.19 17.30 -1.73
C SER A 230 -4.11 17.69 -0.71
N VAL A 231 -2.84 17.40 -1.00
CA VAL A 231 -1.72 17.84 -0.14
C VAL A 231 -1.66 19.37 -0.06
N LEU A 232 -1.75 20.07 -1.18
CA LEU A 232 -1.72 21.53 -1.22
C LEU A 232 -2.87 22.14 -0.40
N LYS A 233 -4.09 21.58 -0.49
CA LYS A 233 -5.24 22.03 0.31
C LYS A 233 -5.00 21.85 1.80
N VAL A 234 -4.48 20.69 2.20
CA VAL A 234 -4.14 20.42 3.61
C VAL A 234 -3.08 21.38 4.11
N VAL A 235 -2.03 21.62 3.33
CA VAL A 235 -0.97 22.57 3.68
C VAL A 235 -1.55 23.99 3.84
N CYS A 236 -2.35 24.46 2.90
CA CYS A 236 -3.01 25.79 3.00
C CYS A 236 -3.90 25.88 4.24
N HIS A 237 -4.72 24.87 4.50
CA HIS A 237 -5.61 24.83 5.65
C HIS A 237 -4.84 24.88 6.98
N ARG A 238 -3.81 24.04 7.15
CA ARG A 238 -3.01 23.99 8.38
C ARG A 238 -2.26 25.28 8.70
N ASN A 239 -1.86 26.00 7.65
CA ASN A 239 -1.15 27.27 7.81
C ASN A 239 -2.09 28.50 7.84
N GLY A 240 -3.41 28.28 7.83
CA GLY A 240 -4.39 29.38 7.85
C GLY A 240 -4.38 30.24 6.58
N TRP A 241 -3.90 29.70 5.45
CA TRP A 241 -3.90 30.40 4.18
C TRP A 241 -5.28 30.32 3.53
N THR A 242 -5.78 31.46 3.06
CA THR A 242 -7.10 31.52 2.44
C THR A 242 -7.07 30.90 1.05
N PHE A 243 -7.93 29.92 0.82
CA PHE A 243 -8.18 29.26 -0.46
C PHE A 243 -9.64 28.86 -0.58
N ARG A 244 -10.08 28.46 -1.77
CA ARG A 244 -11.42 27.90 -2.03
C ARG A 244 -11.31 26.41 -2.27
N GLU A 245 -12.30 25.64 -1.84
CA GLU A 245 -12.35 24.19 -2.12
C GLU A 245 -12.30 23.84 -3.62
N THR A 246 -12.75 24.78 -4.48
CA THR A 246 -12.72 24.66 -5.93
C THR A 246 -11.40 25.11 -6.57
N ASP A 247 -10.45 25.61 -5.79
CA ASP A 247 -9.17 26.08 -6.32
C ASP A 247 -8.38 24.93 -6.91
N THR A 248 -7.84 25.14 -8.10
CA THR A 248 -7.01 24.17 -8.81
C THR A 248 -5.60 24.12 -8.23
N ALA A 249 -4.86 23.06 -8.54
CA ALA A 249 -3.45 22.94 -8.17
C ALA A 249 -2.64 24.21 -8.51
N GLN A 250 -2.91 24.85 -9.65
CA GLN A 250 -2.21 26.09 -10.05
C GLN A 250 -2.50 27.27 -9.09
N ALA A 251 -3.75 27.44 -8.68
CA ALA A 251 -4.11 28.49 -7.73
C ALA A 251 -3.45 28.24 -6.37
N LEU A 252 -3.46 26.99 -5.90
CA LEU A 252 -2.86 26.57 -4.64
C LEU A 252 -1.33 26.70 -4.65
N VAL A 253 -0.66 26.35 -5.74
CA VAL A 253 0.81 26.55 -5.92
C VAL A 253 1.15 28.05 -5.86
N LYS A 254 0.36 28.92 -6.46
CA LYS A 254 0.58 30.38 -6.35
C LYS A 254 0.43 30.89 -4.92
N ILE A 255 -0.51 30.36 -4.15
CA ILE A 255 -0.64 30.67 -2.72
C ILE A 255 0.62 30.21 -1.97
N LEU A 256 1.06 28.98 -2.22
CA LEU A 256 2.27 28.41 -1.61
C LEU A 256 3.49 29.32 -1.88
N LEU A 257 3.77 29.64 -3.14
CA LEU A 257 4.91 30.46 -3.53
C LEU A 257 4.86 31.88 -2.93
N ALA A 258 3.67 32.45 -2.78
CA ALA A 258 3.51 33.75 -2.15
C ALA A 258 3.70 33.73 -0.63
N LYS A 259 3.70 32.55 0.01
CA LYS A 259 3.74 32.36 1.46
C LYS A 259 4.98 31.66 1.97
N THR A 260 5.84 31.18 1.08
CA THR A 260 7.07 30.43 1.39
C THR A 260 8.30 31.13 0.81
N THR A 261 9.48 30.54 1.05
CA THR A 261 10.76 31.03 0.51
C THR A 261 11.06 30.49 -0.87
N LEU A 262 10.20 29.63 -1.43
CA LEU A 262 10.39 29.08 -2.77
C LEU A 262 10.34 30.15 -3.85
N GLU A 263 11.37 30.19 -4.66
CA GLU A 263 11.48 31.12 -5.78
C GLU A 263 10.41 30.83 -6.87
N PRO A 264 9.92 31.87 -7.60
CA PRO A 264 8.82 31.71 -8.58
C PRO A 264 9.06 30.66 -9.66
N TYR A 265 10.32 30.34 -10.01
CA TYR A 265 10.62 29.32 -11.02
C TYR A 265 10.18 27.90 -10.60
N PHE A 266 9.96 27.65 -9.30
CA PHE A 266 9.41 26.37 -8.82
C PHE A 266 7.95 26.14 -9.29
N GLU A 267 7.21 27.19 -9.70
CA GLU A 267 5.86 27.03 -10.24
C GLU A 267 5.84 25.99 -11.37
N SER A 268 6.76 26.11 -12.32
CA SER A 268 6.81 25.19 -13.46
C SER A 268 7.13 23.75 -13.06
N MET A 269 7.97 23.55 -12.06
CA MET A 269 8.34 22.22 -11.54
C MET A 269 7.15 21.58 -10.79
N LEU A 270 6.50 22.32 -9.92
CA LEU A 270 5.33 21.85 -9.16
C LEU A 270 4.13 21.59 -10.07
N MET A 271 4.01 22.34 -11.17
CA MET A 271 2.93 22.19 -12.14
C MET A 271 3.14 21.08 -13.16
N ILE A 272 4.29 20.38 -13.16
CA ILE A 272 4.57 19.32 -14.14
C ILE A 272 3.50 18.22 -14.10
N VAL A 273 3.07 17.80 -12.91
CA VAL A 273 2.05 16.76 -12.71
C VAL A 273 0.71 17.21 -13.28
N ALA A 274 0.26 18.43 -12.95
CA ALA A 274 -0.98 18.98 -13.47
C ALA A 274 -0.93 19.16 -15.00
N THR A 275 0.23 19.55 -15.53
CA THR A 275 0.44 19.69 -16.99
C THR A 275 0.34 18.35 -17.69
N LEU A 276 0.99 17.30 -17.17
CA LEU A 276 0.91 15.96 -17.75
C LEU A 276 -0.52 15.43 -17.67
N ARG A 277 -1.19 15.56 -16.53
CA ARG A 277 -2.60 15.22 -16.37
C ARG A 277 -3.48 15.89 -17.42
N ASN A 278 -3.40 17.21 -17.54
CA ASN A 278 -4.26 17.97 -18.46
C ASN A 278 -4.00 17.66 -19.93
N ARG A 279 -2.78 17.24 -20.30
CA ARG A 279 -2.43 16.93 -21.68
C ARG A 279 -2.64 15.46 -22.07
N LEU A 280 -2.56 14.55 -21.13
CA LEU A 280 -2.49 13.10 -21.38
C LEU A 280 -3.67 12.34 -20.79
N SER A 281 -4.38 12.90 -19.79
CA SER A 281 -5.52 12.24 -19.16
C SER A 281 -6.68 12.10 -20.15
N THR A 282 -7.39 10.98 -20.06
CA THR A 282 -8.57 10.65 -20.85
C THR A 282 -9.83 11.37 -20.37
N SER A 283 -9.78 12.09 -19.26
CA SER A 283 -10.92 12.80 -18.63
C SER A 283 -11.49 13.97 -19.46
N HIS A 284 -10.81 14.40 -20.52
CA HIS A 284 -11.32 15.37 -21.49
C HIS A 284 -11.57 14.67 -22.81
N GLY A 285 -12.73 14.08 -23.00
CA GLY A 285 -13.29 13.47 -24.20
C GLY A 285 -12.25 12.99 -25.23
N ALA A 286 -12.10 11.69 -25.39
CA ALA A 286 -11.02 11.07 -26.17
C ALA A 286 -11.02 11.36 -27.69
N GLY A 287 -11.96 12.16 -28.21
CA GLY A 287 -12.08 12.36 -29.66
C GLY A 287 -12.26 11.02 -30.40
N VAL A 288 -11.67 10.89 -31.59
CA VAL A 288 -11.81 9.68 -32.44
C VAL A 288 -10.82 8.57 -32.08
N GLY A 289 -9.97 8.72 -31.06
CA GLY A 289 -8.95 7.72 -30.68
C GLY A 289 -8.68 7.66 -29.20
N GLU A 290 -8.59 6.45 -28.63
CA GLU A 290 -8.20 6.18 -27.26
C GLU A 290 -6.73 6.63 -27.08
N ARG A 291 -6.51 7.65 -26.25
CA ARG A 291 -5.16 8.10 -25.90
C ARG A 291 -4.60 7.19 -24.82
N GLN A 292 -3.70 6.30 -25.19
CA GLN A 292 -2.96 5.51 -24.20
C GLN A 292 -1.82 6.35 -23.62
N VAL A 293 -1.75 6.44 -22.31
CA VAL A 293 -0.62 7.06 -21.61
C VAL A 293 0.54 6.07 -21.61
N PRO A 294 1.73 6.42 -22.15
CA PRO A 294 2.88 5.53 -22.10
C PRO A 294 3.38 5.35 -20.65
N ARG A 295 3.83 4.13 -20.32
CA ARG A 295 4.35 3.77 -18.99
C ARG A 295 5.39 4.76 -18.46
N HIS A 296 6.36 5.18 -19.28
CA HIS A 296 7.43 6.08 -18.86
C HIS A 296 6.92 7.46 -18.46
N LEU A 297 5.81 7.96 -19.04
CA LEU A 297 5.19 9.22 -18.63
C LEU A 297 4.40 9.09 -17.33
N ALA A 298 3.67 7.99 -17.14
CA ALA A 298 3.01 7.70 -15.86
C ALA A 298 4.03 7.55 -14.73
N ARG A 299 5.17 6.86 -14.98
CA ARG A 299 6.28 6.78 -14.03
C ARG A 299 6.88 8.14 -13.69
N CYS A 300 7.09 8.97 -14.70
CA CYS A 300 7.58 10.34 -14.48
C CYS A 300 6.63 11.13 -13.59
N ALA A 301 5.32 11.06 -13.84
CA ALA A 301 4.32 11.75 -13.03
C ALA A 301 4.27 11.23 -11.60
N LEU A 302 4.30 9.92 -11.40
CA LEU A 302 4.32 9.28 -10.08
C LEU A 302 5.51 9.76 -9.23
N ASN A 303 6.73 9.71 -9.79
CA ASN A 303 7.93 10.15 -9.10
C ASN A 303 7.94 11.66 -8.85
N ALA A 304 7.50 12.46 -9.82
CA ALA A 304 7.39 13.90 -9.68
C ALA A 304 6.37 14.29 -8.59
N THR A 305 5.27 13.53 -8.47
CA THR A 305 4.27 13.74 -7.41
C THR A 305 4.88 13.49 -6.03
N ALA A 306 5.61 12.38 -5.85
CA ALA A 306 6.28 12.09 -4.59
C ALA A 306 7.25 13.21 -4.20
N SER A 307 8.12 13.61 -5.13
CA SER A 307 9.10 14.67 -4.90
C SER A 307 8.45 16.02 -4.62
N ALA A 308 7.34 16.34 -5.31
CA ALA A 308 6.61 17.58 -5.09
C ALA A 308 5.92 17.60 -3.71
N ILE A 309 5.36 16.46 -3.27
CA ILE A 309 4.76 16.32 -1.94
C ILE A 309 5.83 16.59 -0.86
N LEU A 310 6.99 15.96 -0.96
CA LEU A 310 8.08 16.15 -0.01
C LEU A 310 8.52 17.62 0.01
N LEU A 311 8.82 18.18 -1.17
CA LEU A 311 9.27 19.57 -1.27
C LEU A 311 8.28 20.55 -0.61
N VAL A 312 6.99 20.41 -0.90
CA VAL A 312 5.95 21.32 -0.38
C VAL A 312 5.82 21.20 1.14
N VAL A 313 5.88 19.99 1.68
CA VAL A 313 5.69 19.80 3.13
C VAL A 313 6.96 20.16 3.91
N ASP A 314 8.13 19.82 3.38
CA ASP A 314 9.41 20.19 4.00
C ASP A 314 9.62 21.72 4.00
N GLU A 315 9.25 22.42 2.92
CA GLU A 315 9.35 23.89 2.83
C GLU A 315 8.48 24.60 3.87
N VAL A 316 7.28 24.08 4.12
CA VAL A 316 6.35 24.74 5.07
C VAL A 316 6.72 24.42 6.52
N GLY A 317 7.48 23.35 6.75
CA GLY A 317 7.88 22.87 8.07
C GLY A 317 6.75 22.20 8.85
N GLU A 318 7.12 21.60 9.97
CA GLU A 318 6.16 21.03 10.93
C GLU A 318 5.70 22.12 11.91
N ASN A 319 4.60 22.81 11.60
CA ASN A 319 3.91 23.65 12.58
C ASN A 319 2.76 22.89 13.26
#